data_7eaf717b463987c5a0e186de5a781121
#
_entry.id   7eaf717b463987c5a0e186de5a781121
#
_cell.length_a   1.000
_cell.length_b   1.000
_cell.length_c   1.000
_cell.angle_alpha   90.00
_cell.angle_beta   90.00
_cell.angle_gamma   90.00
#
_symmetry.space_group_name_H-M   'P 1'
#
loop_
_entity.id
_entity.type
_entity.pdbx_description
1 polymer ?
#
loop_
_entity_poly.entity_id
_entity_poly.type
_entity_poly.pdbx_seq_one_letter_code
_entity_poly.pdbx_strand_id
1 'polypeptide(L)'
;MKLSKFRISNYRNVIDSGWIETTSVTAFVGQNEAGKSNLFEALHRLHPYDDADYDPDEDWPVDDWKGRKNAKGNVVSRALFAFEEDEATELFEFATVPPEGEAEGEEGEGVVVAAVPKGAQLFARHRYGYASAFYVADSSGEILEHEKLNLSTEKVREWALENVPKFVLIQDYEFSGAQVELDQLKARWDKVGRDNRHKLSSADQTILIVLDLAEIDIDDVVEKGSTSDGRTLRQFDTRAASAYLSKQFRKLWQQKKVSFDIAVDGTTLNIFTVDDAIGFPVRLNRRSTGFRWYVSFAWKFTHASEGDFQNCILLLEEPGIHLHYSGQRDLLGVFENLSETNGILYTTHLSSMVDQANPERVRIIETDEEHHLKVTHGVVSSQSAPMAVIESALGLTSDLSGMLGNRKVLIVEGGTDALILSKLSGLLAKESREGLSDQIYMWPAETSTKAPMYAAFAIGQRWDAGVLLDTDEAGNQAHEKIKKMDLKEYSDETGHEFRVLMIGQASGVKRTDVAIEDLFPDDWFLDCVNRAYGVALTLADLPEDGTTLIAKRVEAALKTKHSRELKKKDVLTEMLRDFDSWKKVSDLPKGTAANAERLFKKINGAFGV
;
A
#
# COMPACT_ATOMS: atom_id res chain seq x y z
N MET A 1 -16.45 3.03 2.42
CA MET A 1 -15.89 1.84 3.17
C MET A 1 -14.41 1.65 2.89
N LYS A 2 -13.63 1.13 3.86
CA LYS A 2 -12.19 0.86 3.71
C LYS A 2 -11.88 -0.61 3.93
N LEU A 3 -11.12 -1.23 3.01
CA LEU A 3 -10.59 -2.57 3.20
C LEU A 3 -9.63 -2.57 4.40
N SER A 4 -9.95 -3.30 5.46
CA SER A 4 -9.11 -3.38 6.66
C SER A 4 -8.15 -4.56 6.63
N LYS A 5 -8.61 -5.72 6.20
CA LYS A 5 -7.79 -6.92 6.01
C LYS A 5 -8.44 -7.91 5.05
N PHE A 6 -7.62 -8.75 4.44
CA PHE A 6 -8.10 -9.82 3.58
C PHE A 6 -7.31 -11.12 3.78
N ARG A 7 -7.84 -12.24 3.30
CA ARG A 7 -7.22 -13.56 3.34
C ARG A 7 -7.54 -14.32 2.08
N ILE A 8 -6.52 -14.89 1.46
CA ILE A 8 -6.64 -15.73 0.27
C ILE A 8 -6.28 -17.17 0.64
N SER A 9 -7.01 -18.13 0.11
CA SER A 9 -6.76 -19.55 0.30
C SER A 9 -7.15 -20.36 -0.93
N ASN A 10 -6.54 -21.52 -1.12
CA ASN A 10 -6.85 -22.46 -2.21
C ASN A 10 -6.74 -21.83 -3.62
N TYR A 11 -5.72 -21.01 -3.85
CA TYR A 11 -5.51 -20.34 -5.13
C TYR A 11 -4.05 -20.47 -5.59
N ARG A 12 -3.78 -21.26 -6.60
CA ARG A 12 -2.45 -21.52 -7.19
C ARG A 12 -1.41 -21.85 -6.10
N ASN A 13 -0.38 -21.01 -5.90
CA ASN A 13 0.61 -21.19 -4.83
C ASN A 13 0.20 -20.55 -3.49
N VAL A 14 -1.00 -20.01 -3.39
CA VAL A 14 -1.55 -19.45 -2.14
C VAL A 14 -2.42 -20.49 -1.46
N ILE A 15 -1.83 -21.35 -0.64
CA ILE A 15 -2.57 -22.34 0.14
C ILE A 15 -3.39 -21.64 1.21
N ASP A 16 -2.74 -20.78 1.99
CA ASP A 16 -3.37 -19.91 2.96
C ASP A 16 -2.45 -18.72 3.29
N SER A 17 -2.85 -17.52 2.91
CA SER A 17 -2.07 -16.32 3.19
C SER A 17 -2.10 -15.87 4.66
N GLY A 18 -2.99 -16.43 5.50
CA GLY A 18 -3.38 -15.79 6.75
C GLY A 18 -4.11 -14.46 6.50
N TRP A 19 -4.47 -13.76 7.57
CA TRP A 19 -5.03 -12.42 7.47
C TRP A 19 -3.93 -11.39 7.18
N ILE A 20 -4.11 -10.62 6.11
CA ILE A 20 -3.21 -9.55 5.68
C ILE A 20 -3.90 -8.23 5.96
N GLU A 21 -3.36 -7.46 6.90
CA GLU A 21 -3.86 -6.10 7.20
C GLU A 21 -3.47 -5.13 6.09
N THR A 22 -4.37 -4.21 5.75
CA THR A 22 -4.15 -3.18 4.73
C THR A 22 -4.24 -1.78 5.35
N THR A 23 -3.59 -0.85 4.70
CA THR A 23 -3.68 0.59 4.96
C THR A 23 -4.22 1.28 3.72
N SER A 24 -4.42 2.59 3.76
CA SER A 24 -4.86 3.35 2.57
C SER A 24 -3.96 3.14 1.36
N VAL A 25 -2.64 3.00 1.58
CA VAL A 25 -1.65 2.57 0.57
C VAL A 25 -0.86 1.41 1.14
N THR A 26 -0.88 0.25 0.51
CA THR A 26 -0.16 -0.95 0.96
C THR A 26 0.77 -1.47 -0.14
N ALA A 27 2.05 -1.61 0.16
CA ALA A 27 3.07 -2.14 -0.74
C ALA A 27 3.36 -3.61 -0.46
N PHE A 28 3.27 -4.46 -1.46
CA PHE A 28 3.63 -5.87 -1.42
C PHE A 28 4.99 -6.07 -2.07
N VAL A 29 5.99 -6.33 -1.25
CA VAL A 29 7.40 -6.38 -1.66
C VAL A 29 7.89 -7.83 -1.65
N GLY A 30 8.53 -8.27 -2.72
CA GLY A 30 9.07 -9.63 -2.82
C GLY A 30 9.75 -9.89 -4.14
N GLN A 31 10.50 -10.99 -4.20
CA GLN A 31 11.16 -11.43 -5.43
C GLN A 31 10.14 -11.79 -6.53
N ASN A 32 10.62 -11.86 -7.77
CA ASN A 32 9.80 -12.37 -8.86
C ASN A 32 9.42 -13.84 -8.57
N GLU A 33 8.25 -14.25 -9.05
CA GLU A 33 7.69 -15.60 -8.85
C GLU A 33 7.29 -15.96 -7.41
N ALA A 34 7.38 -15.03 -6.44
CA ALA A 34 6.92 -15.27 -5.08
C ALA A 34 5.39 -15.38 -4.91
N GLY A 35 4.62 -15.18 -6.00
CA GLY A 35 3.15 -15.31 -5.99
C GLY A 35 2.41 -14.00 -5.75
N LYS A 36 3.07 -12.83 -5.86
CA LYS A 36 2.44 -11.51 -5.72
C LYS A 36 1.22 -11.33 -6.63
N SER A 37 1.36 -11.69 -7.91
CA SER A 37 0.27 -11.64 -8.90
C SER A 37 -0.89 -12.55 -8.52
N ASN A 38 -0.59 -13.77 -8.08
CA ASN A 38 -1.62 -14.72 -7.65
C ASN A 38 -2.46 -14.18 -6.48
N LEU A 39 -1.81 -13.49 -5.55
CA LEU A 39 -2.52 -12.85 -4.42
C LEU A 39 -3.50 -11.76 -4.91
N PHE A 40 -3.08 -10.92 -5.86
CA PHE A 40 -3.89 -9.84 -6.40
C PHE A 40 -5.00 -10.34 -7.32
N GLU A 41 -4.71 -11.30 -8.18
CA GLU A 41 -5.72 -11.93 -9.04
C GLU A 41 -6.83 -12.59 -8.20
N ALA A 42 -6.45 -13.29 -7.12
CA ALA A 42 -7.42 -13.89 -6.23
C ALA A 42 -8.25 -12.82 -5.48
N LEU A 43 -7.63 -11.76 -5.00
CA LEU A 43 -8.35 -10.69 -4.30
C LEU A 43 -9.30 -9.93 -5.24
N HIS A 44 -8.85 -9.65 -6.46
CA HIS A 44 -9.65 -8.96 -7.48
C HIS A 44 -11.01 -9.61 -7.69
N ARG A 45 -11.06 -10.94 -7.78
CA ARG A 45 -12.29 -11.69 -8.03
C ARG A 45 -13.28 -11.71 -6.87
N LEU A 46 -12.97 -11.06 -5.73
CA LEU A 46 -13.93 -10.91 -4.63
C LEU A 46 -15.10 -9.98 -5.00
N HIS A 47 -14.79 -8.85 -5.64
CA HIS A 47 -15.78 -7.89 -6.17
C HIS A 47 -15.18 -7.15 -7.37
N PRO A 48 -14.97 -7.87 -8.50
CA PRO A 48 -14.27 -7.31 -9.66
C PRO A 48 -15.15 -6.30 -10.40
N TYR A 49 -14.50 -5.30 -11.03
CA TYR A 49 -15.21 -4.38 -11.90
C TYR A 49 -15.55 -4.98 -13.28
N ASP A 50 -14.88 -6.07 -13.68
CA ASP A 50 -14.91 -6.71 -15.00
C ASP A 50 -15.53 -8.10 -15.02
N ASP A 51 -16.31 -8.44 -13.98
CA ASP A 51 -17.04 -9.73 -13.83
C ASP A 51 -16.14 -10.98 -13.85
N ALA A 52 -14.86 -10.86 -13.52
CA ALA A 52 -13.94 -11.99 -13.42
C ALA A 52 -14.35 -12.95 -12.28
N ASP A 53 -14.28 -14.28 -12.53
CA ASP A 53 -14.62 -15.32 -11.56
C ASP A 53 -13.49 -16.37 -11.47
N TYR A 54 -13.56 -17.26 -10.47
CA TYR A 54 -12.59 -18.34 -10.27
C TYR A 54 -12.91 -19.55 -11.14
N ASP A 55 -11.86 -20.10 -11.78
CA ASP A 55 -11.91 -21.35 -12.51
C ASP A 55 -11.05 -22.41 -11.81
N PRO A 56 -11.65 -23.49 -11.24
CA PRO A 56 -10.87 -24.52 -10.57
C PRO A 56 -9.86 -25.24 -11.47
N ASP A 57 -10.11 -25.29 -12.77
CA ASP A 57 -9.20 -25.94 -13.72
C ASP A 57 -7.94 -25.10 -14.01
N GLU A 58 -7.95 -23.79 -13.71
CA GLU A 58 -6.81 -22.89 -13.88
C GLU A 58 -6.22 -22.43 -12.53
N ASP A 59 -7.07 -22.33 -11.50
CA ASP A 59 -6.74 -21.59 -10.27
C ASP A 59 -6.51 -22.49 -9.05
N TRP A 60 -6.90 -23.79 -9.11
CA TRP A 60 -6.70 -24.70 -7.98
C TRP A 60 -5.21 -24.98 -7.72
N PRO A 61 -4.77 -25.12 -6.44
CA PRO A 61 -3.39 -25.45 -6.11
C PRO A 61 -2.87 -26.69 -6.83
N VAL A 62 -1.69 -26.60 -7.43
CA VAL A 62 -1.08 -27.68 -8.23
C VAL A 62 -0.75 -28.88 -7.34
N ASP A 63 -0.36 -28.66 -6.10
CA ASP A 63 0.00 -29.71 -5.14
C ASP A 63 -1.19 -30.60 -4.78
N ASP A 64 -2.39 -30.05 -4.81
CA ASP A 64 -3.64 -30.81 -4.64
C ASP A 64 -4.48 -30.84 -5.94
N TRP A 65 -3.83 -31.03 -7.09
CA TRP A 65 -4.50 -30.98 -8.39
C TRP A 65 -5.73 -31.90 -8.50
N LYS A 66 -5.75 -33.01 -7.77
CA LYS A 66 -6.90 -33.93 -7.76
C LYS A 66 -8.09 -33.34 -7.00
N GLY A 67 -7.84 -32.50 -6.01
CA GLY A 67 -8.85 -31.82 -5.19
C GLY A 67 -9.74 -30.87 -5.99
N ARG A 68 -9.25 -30.35 -7.15
CA ARG A 68 -10.02 -29.43 -7.99
C ARG A 68 -11.42 -29.92 -8.38
N LYS A 69 -11.59 -31.24 -8.49
CA LYS A 69 -12.91 -31.84 -8.80
C LYS A 69 -13.95 -31.61 -7.71
N ASN A 70 -13.48 -31.33 -6.48
CA ASN A 70 -14.31 -31.03 -5.31
C ASN A 70 -14.12 -29.57 -4.88
N ALA A 71 -13.63 -28.70 -5.76
CA ALA A 71 -13.34 -27.31 -5.46
C ALA A 71 -14.59 -26.50 -5.09
N LYS A 72 -15.75 -26.85 -5.67
CA LYS A 72 -17.01 -26.13 -5.46
C LYS A 72 -17.33 -25.94 -3.98
N GLY A 73 -17.52 -24.68 -3.58
CA GLY A 73 -17.85 -24.31 -2.21
C GLY A 73 -16.62 -24.02 -1.33
N ASN A 74 -15.41 -24.39 -1.77
CA ASN A 74 -14.19 -23.99 -1.05
C ASN A 74 -13.99 -22.47 -1.16
N VAL A 75 -13.61 -21.87 -0.03
CA VAL A 75 -13.40 -20.43 0.05
C VAL A 75 -12.06 -20.06 -0.56
N VAL A 76 -12.07 -19.06 -1.43
CA VAL A 76 -10.86 -18.49 -2.03
C VAL A 76 -10.48 -17.19 -1.36
N SER A 77 -11.40 -16.22 -1.34
CA SER A 77 -11.12 -14.91 -0.77
C SER A 77 -12.08 -14.56 0.37
N ARG A 78 -11.56 -13.87 1.36
CA ARG A 78 -12.27 -13.22 2.45
C ARG A 78 -11.73 -11.81 2.62
N ALA A 79 -12.61 -10.87 2.95
CA ALA A 79 -12.20 -9.51 3.29
C ALA A 79 -13.07 -8.95 4.42
N LEU A 80 -12.51 -8.01 5.15
CA LEU A 80 -13.21 -7.19 6.12
C LEU A 80 -13.07 -5.73 5.71
N PHE A 81 -14.22 -5.06 5.69
CA PHE A 81 -14.31 -3.63 5.37
C PHE A 81 -14.79 -2.88 6.60
N ALA A 82 -14.02 -1.88 7.00
CA ALA A 82 -14.45 -0.94 8.02
C ALA A 82 -15.43 0.06 7.41
N PHE A 83 -16.56 0.28 8.08
CA PHE A 83 -17.51 1.32 7.71
C PHE A 83 -16.92 2.70 7.99
N GLU A 84 -17.20 3.65 7.11
CA GLU A 84 -17.03 5.07 7.38
C GLU A 84 -18.27 5.64 8.08
N GLU A 85 -18.28 6.94 8.40
CA GLU A 85 -19.39 7.60 9.06
C GLU A 85 -20.70 7.35 8.29
N ASP A 86 -21.75 6.95 9.02
CA ASP A 86 -23.12 6.70 8.55
C ASP A 86 -23.35 5.42 7.71
N GLU A 87 -22.36 4.84 7.02
CA GLU A 87 -22.54 3.66 6.17
C GLU A 87 -23.14 2.44 6.91
N ALA A 88 -22.71 2.22 8.15
CA ALA A 88 -23.27 1.16 8.97
C ALA A 88 -24.75 1.41 9.30
N THR A 89 -25.11 2.66 9.58
CA THR A 89 -26.50 3.06 9.85
C THR A 89 -27.36 2.88 8.61
N GLU A 90 -26.89 3.33 7.46
CA GLU A 90 -27.58 3.17 6.17
C GLU A 90 -27.82 1.69 5.83
N LEU A 91 -26.80 0.83 6.02
CA LEU A 91 -26.96 -0.61 5.83
C LEU A 91 -28.03 -1.18 6.75
N PHE A 92 -28.01 -0.83 8.04
CA PHE A 92 -28.96 -1.35 9.01
C PHE A 92 -30.38 -0.87 8.73
N GLU A 93 -30.57 0.40 8.34
CA GLU A 93 -31.87 0.94 7.92
C GLU A 93 -32.39 0.21 6.67
N PHE A 94 -31.54 0.01 5.65
CA PHE A 94 -31.91 -0.66 4.41
C PHE A 94 -32.23 -2.15 4.61
N ALA A 95 -31.43 -2.86 5.40
CA ALA A 95 -31.49 -4.30 5.52
C ALA A 95 -32.42 -4.80 6.63
N THR A 96 -32.96 -3.93 7.50
CA THR A 96 -33.89 -4.32 8.57
C THR A 96 -35.18 -4.93 7.99
N VAL A 97 -35.62 -6.02 8.61
CA VAL A 97 -36.88 -6.72 8.29
C VAL A 97 -37.86 -6.46 9.41
N PRO A 98 -39.13 -6.07 9.11
CA PRO A 98 -40.17 -5.97 10.12
C PRO A 98 -40.37 -7.34 10.81
N PRO A 99 -40.67 -7.37 12.12
CA PRO A 99 -40.96 -8.61 12.80
C PRO A 99 -42.18 -9.33 12.17
N GLU A 100 -42.10 -10.67 12.04
CA GLU A 100 -43.18 -11.47 11.46
C GLU A 100 -44.49 -11.26 12.28
N GLY A 101 -45.49 -10.63 11.68
CA GLY A 101 -46.81 -10.43 12.29
C GLY A 101 -47.43 -9.06 12.10
N GLU A 102 -46.72 -8.05 11.68
CA GLU A 102 -47.28 -6.75 11.36
C GLU A 102 -47.52 -6.65 9.83
N ALA A 103 -48.77 -6.91 9.45
CA ALA A 103 -49.24 -6.77 8.07
C ALA A 103 -49.19 -5.29 7.66
N GLU A 104 -48.87 -5.05 6.39
CA GLU A 104 -48.96 -3.75 5.72
C GLU A 104 -50.35 -3.11 6.01
N GLY A 105 -50.39 -2.13 6.90
CA GLY A 105 -51.61 -1.37 7.07
C GLY A 105 -51.85 -0.73 8.43
N GLU A 106 -50.90 0.10 8.91
CA GLU A 106 -51.23 1.29 9.72
C GLU A 106 -50.01 2.21 9.73
N GLU A 107 -50.18 3.41 9.20
CA GLU A 107 -49.20 4.48 9.28
C GLU A 107 -48.99 4.86 10.77
N GLY A 108 -47.86 4.50 11.37
CA GLY A 108 -47.55 5.12 12.64
C GLY A 108 -46.59 4.50 13.64
N GLU A 109 -46.14 3.25 13.50
CA GLU A 109 -45.03 2.79 14.36
C GLU A 109 -43.83 2.43 13.49
N GLY A 110 -42.76 3.25 13.58
CA GLY A 110 -41.54 3.07 12.80
C GLY A 110 -40.92 1.72 13.08
N VAL A 111 -40.47 1.03 12.02
CA VAL A 111 -39.66 -0.19 12.12
C VAL A 111 -38.51 0.11 13.06
N VAL A 112 -38.40 -0.66 14.15
CA VAL A 112 -37.28 -0.49 15.11
C VAL A 112 -36.01 -0.99 14.43
N VAL A 113 -35.22 -0.07 13.91
CA VAL A 113 -33.90 -0.38 13.35
C VAL A 113 -33.02 -0.94 14.46
N ALA A 114 -32.42 -2.09 14.23
CA ALA A 114 -31.50 -2.68 15.19
C ALA A 114 -30.29 -1.74 15.43
N ALA A 115 -29.88 -1.62 16.69
CA ALA A 115 -28.71 -0.81 17.02
C ALA A 115 -27.45 -1.38 16.36
N VAL A 116 -26.71 -0.54 15.64
CA VAL A 116 -25.43 -0.93 15.03
C VAL A 116 -24.45 -1.35 16.13
N PRO A 117 -23.92 -2.58 16.11
CA PRO A 117 -22.93 -3.03 17.07
C PRO A 117 -21.67 -2.15 16.99
N LYS A 118 -21.09 -1.81 18.15
CA LYS A 118 -19.88 -1.00 18.19
C LYS A 118 -18.73 -1.71 17.48
N GLY A 119 -18.11 -1.05 16.50
CA GLY A 119 -17.02 -1.61 15.71
C GLY A 119 -17.46 -2.69 14.72
N ALA A 120 -18.74 -2.66 14.32
CA ALA A 120 -19.25 -3.52 13.24
C ALA A 120 -18.43 -3.30 11.96
N GLN A 121 -18.25 -4.37 11.19
CA GLN A 121 -17.56 -4.41 9.91
C GLN A 121 -18.39 -5.18 8.90
N LEU A 122 -18.15 -4.97 7.61
CA LEU A 122 -18.70 -5.80 6.57
C LEU A 122 -17.72 -6.92 6.23
N PHE A 123 -18.15 -8.16 6.34
CA PHE A 123 -17.39 -9.35 5.95
C PHE A 123 -17.81 -9.79 4.56
N ALA A 124 -16.87 -9.89 3.63
CA ALA A 124 -17.06 -10.42 2.29
C ALA A 124 -16.38 -11.78 2.12
N ARG A 125 -17.00 -12.68 1.36
CA ARG A 125 -16.44 -14.01 1.06
C ARG A 125 -16.82 -14.45 -0.34
N HIS A 126 -15.85 -14.96 -1.10
CA HIS A 126 -16.08 -15.61 -2.39
C HIS A 126 -15.57 -17.06 -2.38
N ARG A 127 -16.32 -17.95 -3.03
CA ARG A 127 -16.07 -19.39 -3.09
C ARG A 127 -16.16 -19.87 -4.52
N TYR A 128 -15.40 -20.90 -4.86
CA TYR A 128 -15.54 -21.57 -6.17
C TYR A 128 -17.00 -21.94 -6.47
N GLY A 129 -17.48 -21.48 -7.63
CA GLY A 129 -18.81 -21.77 -8.15
C GLY A 129 -19.98 -21.13 -7.39
N TYR A 130 -19.72 -20.04 -6.66
CA TYR A 130 -20.74 -19.23 -5.98
C TYR A 130 -20.39 -17.75 -6.12
N ALA A 131 -21.41 -16.92 -6.23
CA ALA A 131 -21.22 -15.46 -6.17
C ALA A 131 -20.70 -15.01 -4.78
N SER A 132 -20.15 -13.83 -4.72
CA SER A 132 -19.71 -13.19 -3.48
C SER A 132 -20.87 -13.02 -2.50
N ALA A 133 -20.60 -13.33 -1.25
CA ALA A 133 -21.55 -13.22 -0.15
C ALA A 133 -21.02 -12.20 0.89
N PHE A 134 -21.95 -11.43 1.44
CA PHE A 134 -21.65 -10.34 2.38
C PHE A 134 -22.42 -10.54 3.68
N TYR A 135 -21.77 -10.23 4.79
CA TYR A 135 -22.30 -10.40 6.14
C TYR A 135 -21.86 -9.26 7.04
N VAL A 136 -22.66 -8.95 8.04
CA VAL A 136 -22.20 -8.06 9.13
C VAL A 136 -21.32 -8.88 10.08
N ALA A 137 -20.19 -8.32 10.48
CA ALA A 137 -19.27 -8.93 11.43
C ALA A 137 -19.02 -7.98 12.62
N ASP A 138 -18.54 -8.52 13.72
CA ASP A 138 -18.10 -7.75 14.88
C ASP A 138 -16.69 -7.15 14.70
N SER A 139 -16.19 -6.47 15.71
CA SER A 139 -14.84 -5.85 15.70
C SER A 139 -13.69 -6.87 15.60
N SER A 140 -13.92 -8.15 15.90
CA SER A 140 -12.94 -9.22 15.73
C SER A 140 -12.95 -9.78 14.30
N GLY A 141 -14.03 -9.54 13.55
CA GLY A 141 -14.30 -10.07 12.22
C GLY A 141 -15.10 -11.38 12.25
N GLU A 142 -15.75 -11.71 13.37
CA GLU A 142 -16.69 -12.84 13.46
C GLU A 142 -18.05 -12.43 12.89
N ILE A 143 -18.60 -13.29 12.02
CA ILE A 143 -19.90 -13.05 11.39
C ILE A 143 -21.00 -13.07 12.45
N LEU A 144 -21.79 -12.01 12.49
CA LEU A 144 -22.96 -11.92 13.34
C LEU A 144 -24.15 -12.63 12.70
N GLU A 145 -24.98 -13.24 13.54
CA GLU A 145 -26.21 -13.87 13.07
C GLU A 145 -27.25 -12.80 12.68
N HIS A 146 -27.48 -12.61 11.40
CA HIS A 146 -28.38 -11.57 10.88
C HIS A 146 -29.79 -11.66 11.45
N GLU A 147 -30.30 -12.88 11.71
CA GLU A 147 -31.62 -13.11 12.33
C GLU A 147 -31.73 -12.45 13.71
N LYS A 148 -30.65 -12.49 14.52
CA LYS A 148 -30.62 -11.83 15.84
C LYS A 148 -30.57 -10.31 15.74
N LEU A 149 -30.14 -9.79 14.58
CA LEU A 149 -30.09 -8.36 14.28
C LEU A 149 -31.31 -7.89 13.46
N ASN A 150 -32.29 -8.73 13.24
CA ASN A 150 -33.42 -8.47 12.36
C ASN A 150 -33.01 -7.98 10.96
N LEU A 151 -31.90 -8.49 10.41
CA LEU A 151 -31.39 -8.14 9.09
C LEU A 151 -31.66 -9.22 8.06
N SER A 152 -32.08 -8.81 6.86
CA SER A 152 -32.16 -9.70 5.70
C SER A 152 -30.77 -9.87 5.09
N THR A 153 -30.28 -11.11 5.02
CA THR A 153 -29.01 -11.43 4.35
C THR A 153 -29.01 -11.04 2.88
N GLU A 154 -30.18 -11.13 2.21
CA GLU A 154 -30.32 -10.74 0.81
C GLU A 154 -30.19 -9.22 0.63
N LYS A 155 -30.85 -8.43 1.47
CA LYS A 155 -30.72 -6.97 1.46
C LYS A 155 -29.31 -6.51 1.84
N VAL A 156 -28.66 -7.16 2.83
CA VAL A 156 -27.24 -6.89 3.14
C VAL A 156 -26.37 -7.11 1.91
N ARG A 157 -26.62 -8.18 1.16
CA ARG A 157 -25.89 -8.46 -0.08
C ARG A 157 -26.19 -7.41 -1.17
N GLU A 158 -27.45 -7.05 -1.36
CA GLU A 158 -27.88 -6.04 -2.34
C GLU A 158 -27.19 -4.70 -2.07
N TRP A 159 -27.29 -4.20 -0.83
CA TRP A 159 -26.61 -2.97 -0.41
C TRP A 159 -25.09 -3.06 -0.59
N ALA A 160 -24.48 -4.19 -0.23
CA ALA A 160 -23.05 -4.38 -0.33
C ALA A 160 -22.55 -4.35 -1.79
N LEU A 161 -23.29 -4.92 -2.73
CA LEU A 161 -22.93 -4.90 -4.16
C LEU A 161 -22.87 -3.49 -4.75
N GLU A 162 -23.67 -2.56 -4.20
CA GLU A 162 -23.68 -1.16 -4.64
C GLU A 162 -22.62 -0.30 -3.93
N ASN A 163 -22.33 -0.61 -2.66
CA ASN A 163 -21.53 0.26 -1.79
C ASN A 163 -20.10 -0.22 -1.52
N VAL A 164 -19.82 -1.54 -1.64
CA VAL A 164 -18.44 -2.04 -1.48
C VAL A 164 -17.57 -1.55 -2.63
N PRO A 165 -16.37 -1.03 -2.35
CA PRO A 165 -15.44 -0.62 -3.39
C PRO A 165 -15.15 -1.74 -4.39
N LYS A 166 -15.21 -1.43 -5.69
CA LYS A 166 -14.85 -2.37 -6.75
C LYS A 166 -13.34 -2.58 -6.79
N PHE A 167 -12.91 -3.83 -6.97
CA PHE A 167 -11.50 -4.14 -7.17
C PHE A 167 -11.11 -3.95 -8.63
N VAL A 168 -10.08 -3.16 -8.88
CA VAL A 168 -9.56 -2.82 -10.22
C VAL A 168 -8.14 -3.36 -10.33
N LEU A 169 -7.96 -4.44 -11.09
CA LEU A 169 -6.65 -5.03 -11.29
C LEU A 169 -5.98 -4.46 -12.54
N ILE A 170 -4.75 -3.98 -12.39
CA ILE A 170 -3.94 -3.41 -13.47
C ILE A 170 -2.61 -4.17 -13.51
N GLN A 171 -2.56 -5.19 -14.38
CA GLN A 171 -1.43 -6.09 -14.52
C GLN A 171 -0.55 -5.73 -15.72
N ASP A 172 -1.11 -5.51 -16.87
CA ASP A 172 -0.36 -5.52 -18.12
C ASP A 172 0.03 -4.12 -18.57
N TYR A 173 1.31 -3.91 -18.84
CA TYR A 173 1.91 -2.65 -19.21
C TYR A 173 2.02 -2.48 -20.74
N GLU A 174 1.65 -3.49 -21.48
CA GLU A 174 1.72 -3.45 -22.93
C GLU A 174 0.42 -2.96 -23.54
N PHE A 175 0.32 -1.67 -23.69
CA PHE A 175 -0.65 -1.09 -24.61
C PHE A 175 -0.20 -1.39 -26.05
N SER A 176 -0.51 -2.59 -26.55
CA SER A 176 -0.24 -2.97 -27.94
C SER A 176 -1.24 -2.39 -28.93
N GLY A 177 -2.34 -1.79 -28.44
CA GLY A 177 -3.53 -1.45 -29.18
C GLY A 177 -3.61 -0.04 -29.74
N ALA A 178 -2.50 0.66 -30.05
CA ALA A 178 -2.56 1.96 -30.71
C ALA A 178 -3.06 1.91 -32.17
N GLN A 179 -3.17 0.72 -32.72
CA GLN A 179 -3.74 0.46 -34.04
C GLN A 179 -4.44 -0.90 -34.00
N VAL A 180 -5.76 -0.91 -34.16
CA VAL A 180 -6.60 -2.11 -34.06
C VAL A 180 -7.60 -2.15 -35.21
N GLU A 181 -7.70 -3.33 -35.85
CA GLU A 181 -8.75 -3.62 -36.80
C GLU A 181 -10.03 -3.97 -36.06
N LEU A 182 -11.00 -3.05 -36.09
CA LEU A 182 -12.25 -3.15 -35.31
C LEU A 182 -13.11 -4.36 -35.71
N ASP A 183 -13.14 -4.72 -36.98
CA ASP A 183 -13.83 -5.91 -37.49
C ASP A 183 -13.23 -7.20 -36.91
N GLN A 184 -11.91 -7.29 -36.79
CA GLN A 184 -11.24 -8.42 -36.17
C GLN A 184 -11.44 -8.46 -34.66
N LEU A 185 -11.39 -7.31 -34.00
CA LEU A 185 -11.70 -7.19 -32.57
C LEU A 185 -13.12 -7.65 -32.27
N LYS A 186 -14.09 -7.17 -33.05
CA LYS A 186 -15.49 -7.60 -32.99
C LYS A 186 -15.61 -9.12 -33.13
N ALA A 187 -14.97 -9.70 -34.15
CA ALA A 187 -15.03 -11.14 -34.38
C ALA A 187 -14.42 -11.96 -33.23
N ARG A 188 -13.34 -11.46 -32.60
CA ARG A 188 -12.77 -12.11 -31.41
C ARG A 188 -13.72 -12.00 -30.21
N TRP A 189 -14.35 -10.87 -30.00
CA TRP A 189 -15.30 -10.65 -28.92
C TRP A 189 -16.56 -11.51 -29.08
N ASP A 190 -17.12 -11.56 -30.27
CA ASP A 190 -18.27 -12.41 -30.58
C ASP A 190 -17.95 -13.91 -30.38
N LYS A 191 -16.71 -14.32 -30.68
CA LYS A 191 -16.25 -15.72 -30.50
C LYS A 191 -16.20 -16.15 -29.03
N VAL A 192 -15.75 -15.27 -28.12
CA VAL A 192 -15.68 -15.57 -26.69
C VAL A 192 -17.03 -15.33 -25.98
N GLY A 193 -17.97 -14.65 -26.65
CA GLY A 193 -19.24 -14.19 -26.08
C GLY A 193 -19.12 -12.80 -25.48
N ARG A 194 -20.09 -11.94 -25.77
CA ARG A 194 -20.07 -10.52 -25.37
C ARG A 194 -19.96 -10.32 -23.86
N ASP A 195 -20.52 -11.23 -23.07
CA ASP A 195 -20.47 -11.21 -21.60
C ASP A 195 -19.11 -11.74 -21.04
N ASN A 196 -18.23 -12.29 -21.87
CA ASN A 196 -16.96 -12.88 -21.44
C ASN A 196 -15.76 -12.00 -21.84
N ARG A 197 -15.89 -10.69 -21.69
CA ARG A 197 -14.83 -9.72 -22.03
C ARG A 197 -13.51 -10.01 -21.36
N HIS A 198 -13.52 -10.52 -20.12
CA HIS A 198 -12.34 -10.91 -19.34
C HIS A 198 -11.49 -12.03 -20.00
N LYS A 199 -12.07 -12.78 -20.96
CA LYS A 199 -11.35 -13.83 -21.73
C LYS A 199 -10.61 -13.30 -22.95
N LEU A 200 -10.77 -12.01 -23.30
CA LEU A 200 -10.00 -11.36 -24.36
C LEU A 200 -8.59 -11.02 -23.88
N SER A 201 -7.69 -10.77 -24.83
CA SER A 201 -6.36 -10.25 -24.50
C SER A 201 -6.48 -8.90 -23.77
N SER A 202 -5.53 -8.59 -22.87
CA SER A 202 -5.47 -7.29 -22.16
C SER A 202 -5.50 -6.11 -23.14
N ALA A 203 -4.85 -6.24 -24.30
CA ALA A 203 -4.87 -5.24 -25.36
C ALA A 203 -6.28 -4.99 -25.93
N ASP A 204 -7.00 -6.08 -26.23
CA ASP A 204 -8.38 -6.00 -26.73
C ASP A 204 -9.32 -5.42 -25.68
N GLN A 205 -9.17 -5.84 -24.41
CA GLN A 205 -9.94 -5.27 -23.29
C GLN A 205 -9.70 -3.77 -23.15
N THR A 206 -8.45 -3.32 -23.23
CA THR A 206 -8.13 -1.88 -23.13
C THR A 206 -8.76 -1.08 -24.26
N ILE A 207 -8.80 -1.60 -25.49
CA ILE A 207 -9.49 -0.93 -26.60
C ILE A 207 -10.99 -0.87 -26.36
N LEU A 208 -11.61 -1.93 -25.87
CA LEU A 208 -13.03 -1.92 -25.53
C LEU A 208 -13.33 -0.89 -24.42
N ILE A 209 -12.45 -0.77 -23.41
CA ILE A 209 -12.55 0.30 -22.41
C ILE A 209 -12.50 1.69 -23.05
N VAL A 210 -11.59 1.91 -24.01
CA VAL A 210 -11.51 3.18 -24.73
C VAL A 210 -12.80 3.47 -25.51
N LEU A 211 -13.35 2.46 -26.16
CA LEU A 211 -14.62 2.58 -26.90
C LEU A 211 -15.79 2.88 -25.97
N ASP A 212 -15.88 2.19 -24.82
CA ASP A 212 -16.93 2.44 -23.82
C ASP A 212 -16.82 3.85 -23.23
N LEU A 213 -15.62 4.27 -22.81
CA LEU A 213 -15.38 5.63 -22.31
C LEU A 213 -15.70 6.71 -23.35
N ALA A 214 -15.58 6.36 -24.61
CA ALA A 214 -15.86 7.23 -25.74
C ALA A 214 -17.35 7.19 -26.16
N GLU A 215 -18.14 6.33 -25.52
CA GLU A 215 -19.53 6.03 -25.94
C GLU A 215 -19.63 5.60 -27.41
N ILE A 216 -18.63 4.87 -27.88
CA ILE A 216 -18.54 4.38 -29.26
C ILE A 216 -18.91 2.90 -29.30
N ASP A 217 -20.04 2.58 -29.91
CA ASP A 217 -20.42 1.21 -30.21
C ASP A 217 -19.61 0.64 -31.38
N ILE A 218 -18.95 -0.52 -31.16
CA ILE A 218 -18.08 -1.15 -32.16
C ILE A 218 -18.86 -1.59 -33.41
N ASP A 219 -20.10 -2.03 -33.25
CA ASP A 219 -20.95 -2.46 -34.35
C ASP A 219 -21.34 -1.26 -35.20
N ASP A 220 -21.73 -0.17 -34.57
CA ASP A 220 -22.11 1.10 -35.19
C ASP A 220 -20.92 1.74 -35.96
N VAL A 221 -19.73 1.75 -35.38
CA VAL A 221 -18.52 2.28 -36.03
C VAL A 221 -18.14 1.47 -37.26
N VAL A 222 -18.26 0.16 -37.23
CA VAL A 222 -17.98 -0.70 -38.39
C VAL A 222 -19.03 -0.44 -39.48
N GLU A 223 -20.33 -0.37 -39.14
CA GLU A 223 -21.41 -0.13 -40.08
C GLU A 223 -21.34 1.28 -40.71
N LYS A 224 -21.15 2.33 -39.92
CA LYS A 224 -21.01 3.73 -40.38
C LYS A 224 -19.85 3.92 -41.36
N GLY A 225 -18.86 3.05 -41.36
CA GLY A 225 -17.75 3.09 -42.33
C GLY A 225 -18.15 2.88 -43.77
N SER A 226 -19.31 2.27 -44.05
CA SER A 226 -19.77 1.88 -45.38
C SER A 226 -20.33 3.03 -46.22
N THR A 227 -20.82 4.12 -45.62
CA THR A 227 -21.46 5.25 -46.29
C THR A 227 -20.70 6.57 -46.10
N SER A 228 -20.91 7.55 -47.01
CA SER A 228 -20.26 8.87 -46.89
C SER A 228 -20.72 9.63 -45.65
N ASP A 229 -22.03 9.65 -45.40
CA ASP A 229 -22.62 10.34 -44.25
C ASP A 229 -22.25 9.67 -42.94
N GLY A 230 -22.23 8.33 -42.91
CA GLY A 230 -21.76 7.54 -41.76
C GLY A 230 -20.30 7.84 -41.40
N ARG A 231 -19.41 8.00 -42.40
CA ARG A 231 -18.01 8.39 -42.16
C ARG A 231 -17.89 9.77 -41.53
N THR A 232 -18.75 10.72 -41.90
CA THR A 232 -18.77 12.04 -41.29
C THR A 232 -19.22 11.99 -39.84
N LEU A 233 -20.30 11.25 -39.53
CA LEU A 233 -20.78 11.04 -38.16
C LEU A 233 -19.70 10.39 -37.31
N ARG A 234 -19.06 9.33 -37.81
CA ARG A 234 -17.94 8.65 -37.12
C ARG A 234 -16.78 9.60 -36.78
N GLN A 235 -16.48 10.60 -37.63
CA GLN A 235 -15.47 11.62 -37.30
C GLN A 235 -15.91 12.54 -36.16
N PHE A 236 -17.18 12.84 -36.00
CA PHE A 236 -17.67 13.60 -34.86
C PHE A 236 -17.56 12.77 -33.57
N ASP A 237 -17.96 11.50 -33.61
CA ASP A 237 -17.87 10.56 -32.46
C ASP A 237 -16.41 10.44 -31.97
N THR A 238 -15.47 10.20 -32.90
CA THR A 238 -14.04 10.07 -32.54
C THR A 238 -13.41 11.36 -32.00
N ARG A 239 -13.87 12.56 -32.49
CA ARG A 239 -13.42 13.84 -31.94
C ARG A 239 -13.97 14.10 -30.53
N ALA A 240 -15.23 13.77 -30.28
CA ALA A 240 -15.83 13.85 -28.95
C ALA A 240 -15.08 12.93 -27.97
N ALA A 241 -14.81 11.68 -28.37
CA ALA A 241 -14.01 10.72 -27.65
C ALA A 241 -12.61 11.25 -27.30
N SER A 242 -11.93 11.82 -28.31
CA SER A 242 -10.59 12.42 -28.13
C SER A 242 -10.58 13.52 -27.08
N ALA A 243 -11.58 14.40 -27.10
CA ALA A 243 -11.72 15.49 -26.14
C ALA A 243 -12.01 14.96 -24.73
N TYR A 244 -12.93 13.99 -24.60
CA TYR A 244 -13.28 13.39 -23.32
C TYR A 244 -12.08 12.67 -22.66
N LEU A 245 -11.44 11.75 -23.39
CA LEU A 245 -10.29 11.01 -22.89
C LEU A 245 -9.12 11.92 -22.50
N SER A 246 -8.88 12.98 -23.30
CA SER A 246 -7.86 13.98 -22.98
C SER A 246 -8.18 14.73 -21.68
N LYS A 247 -9.46 15.07 -21.46
CA LYS A 247 -9.92 15.75 -20.25
C LYS A 247 -9.74 14.87 -19.01
N GLN A 248 -10.15 13.60 -19.06
CA GLN A 248 -10.02 12.66 -17.95
C GLN A 248 -8.55 12.37 -17.63
N PHE A 249 -7.74 12.12 -18.63
CA PHE A 249 -6.32 11.88 -18.45
C PHE A 249 -5.61 13.04 -17.75
N ARG A 250 -5.94 14.29 -18.10
CA ARG A 250 -5.35 15.49 -17.47
C ARG A 250 -5.71 15.66 -15.99
N LYS A 251 -6.77 15.05 -15.50
CA LYS A 251 -7.09 15.04 -14.05
C LYS A 251 -6.07 14.23 -13.26
N LEU A 252 -5.58 13.13 -13.84
CA LEU A 252 -4.63 12.22 -13.19
C LEU A 252 -3.17 12.57 -13.51
N TRP A 253 -2.90 13.14 -14.71
CA TRP A 253 -1.55 13.43 -15.19
C TRP A 253 -1.32 14.93 -15.35
N GLN A 254 -0.54 15.51 -14.44
CA GLN A 254 -0.24 16.95 -14.42
C GLN A 254 1.16 17.30 -14.92
N GLN A 255 2.08 16.33 -15.07
CA GLN A 255 3.48 16.58 -15.44
C GLN A 255 3.67 17.16 -16.83
N LYS A 256 2.85 16.76 -17.80
CA LYS A 256 2.86 17.27 -19.18
C LYS A 256 1.45 17.39 -19.71
N LYS A 257 1.20 18.45 -20.46
CA LYS A 257 -0.07 18.63 -21.17
C LYS A 257 -0.06 17.75 -22.41
N VAL A 258 -0.79 16.65 -22.37
CA VAL A 258 -0.96 15.71 -23.47
C VAL A 258 -2.44 15.62 -23.81
N SER A 259 -2.74 15.53 -25.10
CA SER A 259 -4.07 15.22 -25.61
C SER A 259 -4.04 13.95 -26.45
N PHE A 260 -5.18 13.29 -26.56
CA PHE A 260 -5.38 12.13 -27.41
C PHE A 260 -6.11 12.54 -28.68
N ASP A 261 -5.75 11.89 -29.78
CA ASP A 261 -6.44 12.01 -31.06
C ASP A 261 -6.77 10.59 -31.55
N ILE A 262 -8.06 10.28 -31.55
CA ILE A 262 -8.62 9.01 -32.00
C ILE A 262 -9.13 9.16 -33.40
N ALA A 263 -8.62 8.36 -34.31
CA ALA A 263 -9.01 8.36 -35.70
C ALA A 263 -9.34 6.94 -36.18
N VAL A 264 -10.40 6.81 -36.96
CA VAL A 264 -10.76 5.55 -37.60
C VAL A 264 -10.67 5.74 -39.13
N ASP A 265 -9.72 4.98 -39.74
CA ASP A 265 -9.52 4.94 -41.19
C ASP A 265 -9.91 3.54 -41.70
N GLY A 266 -10.93 3.50 -42.56
CA GLY A 266 -11.56 2.22 -42.91
C GLY A 266 -12.17 1.54 -41.68
N THR A 267 -11.66 0.36 -41.33
CA THR A 267 -11.96 -0.40 -40.09
C THR A 267 -10.85 -0.28 -39.06
N THR A 268 -9.79 0.45 -39.36
CA THR A 268 -8.61 0.57 -38.49
C THR A 268 -8.76 1.73 -37.52
N LEU A 269 -8.86 1.46 -36.24
CA LEU A 269 -8.75 2.43 -35.15
C LEU A 269 -7.29 2.79 -34.92
N ASN A 270 -6.97 4.08 -34.90
CA ASN A 270 -5.67 4.62 -34.55
C ASN A 270 -5.78 5.56 -33.34
N ILE A 271 -4.88 5.41 -32.38
CA ILE A 271 -4.79 6.29 -31.22
C ILE A 271 -3.45 7.03 -31.25
N PHE A 272 -3.51 8.34 -31.37
CA PHE A 272 -2.36 9.22 -31.32
C PHE A 272 -2.35 10.03 -30.02
N THR A 273 -1.18 10.48 -29.64
CA THR A 273 -0.97 11.44 -28.56
C THR A 273 -0.33 12.69 -29.12
N VAL A 274 -0.84 13.84 -28.73
CA VAL A 274 -0.28 15.16 -29.08
C VAL A 274 0.27 15.78 -27.81
N ASP A 275 1.58 16.02 -27.79
CA ASP A 275 2.23 16.77 -26.72
C ASP A 275 2.09 18.27 -27.07
N ASP A 276 1.48 19.06 -26.19
CA ASP A 276 1.22 20.49 -26.42
C ASP A 276 2.50 21.29 -26.72
N ALA A 277 3.66 20.82 -26.21
CA ALA A 277 4.95 21.46 -26.47
C ALA A 277 5.50 21.15 -27.87
N ILE A 278 5.16 20.01 -28.46
CA ILE A 278 5.68 19.55 -29.76
C ILE A 278 4.66 19.81 -30.86
N GLY A 279 3.36 19.75 -30.56
CA GLY A 279 2.26 20.00 -31.49
C GLY A 279 2.10 18.97 -32.63
N PHE A 280 2.85 17.86 -32.58
CA PHE A 280 2.82 16.81 -33.59
C PHE A 280 2.24 15.51 -33.06
N PRO A 281 1.28 14.85 -33.75
CA PRO A 281 0.70 13.60 -33.31
C PRO A 281 1.70 12.43 -33.44
N VAL A 282 1.87 11.71 -32.34
CA VAL A 282 2.69 10.49 -32.28
C VAL A 282 1.79 9.32 -31.91
N ARG A 283 1.88 8.20 -32.63
CA ARG A 283 1.12 7.00 -32.26
C ARG A 283 1.46 6.57 -30.83
N LEU A 284 0.45 6.21 -30.05
CA LEU A 284 0.59 5.86 -28.65
C LEU A 284 1.60 4.70 -28.43
N ASN A 285 1.65 3.70 -29.33
CA ASN A 285 2.61 2.59 -29.27
C ASN A 285 4.09 3.01 -29.49
N ARG A 286 4.34 4.21 -29.99
CA ARG A 286 5.69 4.80 -30.14
C ARG A 286 6.12 5.65 -28.94
N ARG A 287 5.25 5.82 -27.97
CA ARG A 287 5.60 6.48 -26.71
C ARG A 287 6.40 5.53 -25.80
N SER A 288 7.06 6.08 -24.78
CA SER A 288 7.79 5.28 -23.79
C SER A 288 6.84 4.30 -23.09
N THR A 289 7.37 3.16 -22.66
CA THR A 289 6.59 2.12 -21.96
C THR A 289 5.96 2.67 -20.69
N GLY A 290 6.67 3.50 -19.92
CA GLY A 290 6.11 4.15 -18.74
C GLY A 290 4.93 5.08 -19.04
N PHE A 291 4.98 5.85 -20.15
CA PHE A 291 3.85 6.66 -20.55
C PHE A 291 2.64 5.80 -20.95
N ARG A 292 2.86 4.71 -21.70
CA ARG A 292 1.80 3.78 -22.11
C ARG A 292 1.15 3.10 -20.89
N TRP A 293 1.95 2.70 -19.91
CA TRP A 293 1.45 2.17 -18.65
C TRP A 293 0.51 3.17 -17.97
N TYR A 294 0.94 4.43 -17.89
CA TYR A 294 0.14 5.48 -17.23
C TYR A 294 -1.18 5.75 -17.96
N VAL A 295 -1.18 5.69 -19.28
CA VAL A 295 -2.41 5.80 -20.09
C VAL A 295 -3.35 4.62 -19.81
N SER A 296 -2.82 3.39 -19.80
CA SER A 296 -3.61 2.20 -19.49
C SER A 296 -4.22 2.27 -18.07
N PHE A 297 -3.42 2.68 -17.09
CA PHE A 297 -3.88 2.92 -15.73
C PHE A 297 -5.02 3.95 -15.70
N ALA A 298 -4.79 5.13 -16.29
CA ALA A 298 -5.75 6.21 -16.26
C ALA A 298 -7.09 5.81 -16.90
N TRP A 299 -7.07 5.12 -18.04
CA TRP A 299 -8.29 4.70 -18.71
C TRP A 299 -9.03 3.60 -18.00
N LYS A 300 -8.33 2.55 -17.52
CA LYS A 300 -8.95 1.49 -16.71
C LYS A 300 -9.57 2.06 -15.44
N PHE A 301 -8.87 2.95 -14.76
CA PHE A 301 -9.38 3.56 -13.55
C PHE A 301 -10.57 4.50 -13.83
N THR A 302 -10.50 5.31 -14.90
CA THR A 302 -11.63 6.16 -15.33
C THR A 302 -12.88 5.32 -15.61
N HIS A 303 -12.71 4.19 -16.30
CA HIS A 303 -13.80 3.28 -16.64
C HIS A 303 -14.40 2.63 -15.38
N ALA A 304 -13.56 2.09 -14.51
CA ALA A 304 -14.00 1.39 -13.31
C ALA A 304 -14.69 2.31 -12.28
N SER A 305 -14.30 3.58 -12.24
CA SER A 305 -14.86 4.60 -11.34
C SER A 305 -15.94 5.46 -12.00
N GLU A 306 -16.38 5.11 -13.21
CA GLU A 306 -17.36 5.89 -14.00
C GLU A 306 -16.96 7.38 -14.15
N GLY A 307 -15.68 7.68 -14.07
CA GLY A 307 -15.09 9.02 -14.18
C GLY A 307 -15.00 9.81 -12.88
N ASP A 308 -15.47 9.29 -11.76
CA ASP A 308 -15.46 9.97 -10.46
C ASP A 308 -14.15 9.78 -9.68
N PHE A 309 -13.35 8.77 -10.04
CA PHE A 309 -12.08 8.43 -9.42
C PHE A 309 -12.17 8.11 -7.92
N GLN A 310 -13.28 7.52 -7.47
CA GLN A 310 -13.60 7.23 -6.09
C GLN A 310 -14.12 5.81 -5.90
N ASN A 311 -14.14 5.36 -4.65
CA ASN A 311 -14.72 4.10 -4.21
C ASN A 311 -14.21 2.87 -4.97
N CYS A 312 -12.90 2.81 -5.23
CA CYS A 312 -12.21 1.67 -5.82
C CYS A 312 -11.09 1.15 -4.91
N ILE A 313 -10.77 -0.13 -5.06
CA ILE A 313 -9.53 -0.71 -4.55
C ILE A 313 -8.65 -1.05 -5.75
N LEU A 314 -7.60 -0.25 -5.93
CA LEU A 314 -6.66 -0.40 -7.04
C LEU A 314 -5.60 -1.45 -6.68
N LEU A 315 -5.53 -2.52 -7.46
CA LEU A 315 -4.53 -3.56 -7.38
C LEU A 315 -3.53 -3.35 -8.52
N LEU A 316 -2.36 -2.77 -8.21
CA LEU A 316 -1.39 -2.36 -9.22
C LEU A 316 -0.19 -3.31 -9.20
N GLU A 317 0.02 -4.05 -10.28
CA GLU A 317 1.19 -4.91 -10.41
C GLU A 317 2.39 -4.15 -10.96
N GLU A 318 3.49 -4.22 -10.20
CA GLU A 318 4.79 -3.64 -10.54
C GLU A 318 4.69 -2.21 -11.14
N PRO A 319 3.91 -1.29 -10.53
CA PRO A 319 3.76 0.05 -11.05
C PRO A 319 5.10 0.76 -11.10
N GLY A 320 5.33 1.49 -12.19
CA GLY A 320 6.56 2.28 -12.33
C GLY A 320 7.82 1.53 -12.75
N ILE A 321 7.77 0.21 -13.03
CA ILE A 321 8.94 -0.57 -13.47
C ILE A 321 9.64 0.03 -14.70
N HIS A 322 8.89 0.71 -15.55
CA HIS A 322 9.40 1.36 -16.76
C HIS A 322 9.59 2.88 -16.61
N LEU A 323 9.41 3.42 -15.39
CA LEU A 323 9.65 4.82 -15.10
C LEU A 323 11.09 5.04 -14.64
N HIS A 324 11.63 6.21 -14.95
CA HIS A 324 12.88 6.65 -14.34
C HIS A 324 12.68 6.87 -12.83
N TYR A 325 13.73 6.78 -12.04
CA TYR A 325 13.71 6.91 -10.57
C TYR A 325 12.87 8.09 -10.05
N SER A 326 13.04 9.28 -10.64
CA SER A 326 12.21 10.44 -10.26
C SER A 326 10.72 10.23 -10.55
N GLY A 327 10.38 9.61 -11.70
CA GLY A 327 9.01 9.28 -12.05
C GLY A 327 8.37 8.22 -11.14
N GLN A 328 9.16 7.31 -10.60
CA GLN A 328 8.71 6.32 -9.61
C GLN A 328 8.35 7.01 -8.27
N ARG A 329 9.16 7.95 -7.84
CA ARG A 329 8.85 8.76 -6.64
C ARG A 329 7.64 9.67 -6.82
N ASP A 330 7.49 10.28 -8.00
CA ASP A 330 6.31 11.08 -8.33
C ASP A 330 5.04 10.21 -8.30
N LEU A 331 5.14 8.94 -8.73
CA LEU A 331 4.03 7.99 -8.71
C LEU A 331 3.56 7.67 -7.28
N LEU A 332 4.47 7.58 -6.31
CA LEU A 332 4.09 7.43 -4.89
C LEU A 332 3.27 8.64 -4.41
N GLY A 333 3.61 9.86 -4.83
CA GLY A 333 2.81 11.04 -4.55
C GLY A 333 1.40 10.99 -5.17
N VAL A 334 1.27 10.40 -6.36
CA VAL A 334 -0.04 10.15 -6.98
C VAL A 334 -0.84 9.13 -6.16
N PHE A 335 -0.21 8.06 -5.67
CA PHE A 335 -0.90 7.08 -4.81
C PHE A 335 -1.41 7.70 -3.51
N GLU A 336 -0.64 8.59 -2.88
CA GLU A 336 -1.09 9.33 -1.70
C GLU A 336 -2.37 10.12 -1.98
N ASN A 337 -2.39 10.89 -3.07
CA ASN A 337 -3.56 11.69 -3.43
C ASN A 337 -4.79 10.82 -3.74
N LEU A 338 -4.61 9.73 -4.48
CA LEU A 338 -5.70 8.81 -4.81
C LEU A 338 -6.21 8.04 -3.60
N SER A 339 -5.36 7.82 -2.59
CA SER A 339 -5.71 7.07 -1.38
C SER A 339 -6.66 7.81 -0.43
N GLU A 340 -6.94 9.09 -0.68
CA GLU A 340 -7.94 9.84 0.08
C GLU A 340 -9.35 9.25 -0.10
N THR A 341 -9.64 8.73 -1.29
CA THR A 341 -10.97 8.20 -1.66
C THR A 341 -10.95 6.76 -2.16
N ASN A 342 -9.77 6.13 -2.23
CA ASN A 342 -9.59 4.77 -2.75
C ASN A 342 -8.64 3.96 -1.87
N GLY A 343 -8.71 2.63 -1.95
CA GLY A 343 -7.64 1.75 -1.44
C GLY A 343 -6.58 1.53 -2.52
N ILE A 344 -5.29 1.67 -2.16
CA ILE A 344 -4.19 1.43 -3.10
C ILE A 344 -3.33 0.26 -2.60
N LEU A 345 -3.35 -0.84 -3.31
CA LEU A 345 -2.49 -1.98 -3.07
C LEU A 345 -1.59 -2.16 -4.29
N TYR A 346 -0.29 -2.24 -4.11
CA TYR A 346 0.62 -2.45 -5.23
C TYR A 346 1.73 -3.45 -4.92
N THR A 347 2.15 -4.18 -5.94
CA THR A 347 3.31 -5.06 -5.84
C THR A 347 4.55 -4.34 -6.34
N THR A 348 5.71 -4.63 -5.78
CA THR A 348 6.97 -4.14 -6.31
C THR A 348 8.17 -4.98 -5.89
N HIS A 349 9.18 -4.99 -6.74
CA HIS A 349 10.53 -5.45 -6.42
C HIS A 349 11.54 -4.28 -6.48
N LEU A 350 11.08 -3.04 -6.67
CA LEU A 350 11.91 -1.85 -6.76
C LEU A 350 12.00 -1.13 -5.41
N SER A 351 13.19 -0.93 -4.91
CA SER A 351 13.43 -0.20 -3.65
C SER A 351 12.94 1.25 -3.70
N SER A 352 12.96 1.88 -4.86
CA SER A 352 12.46 3.24 -5.11
C SER A 352 10.95 3.38 -4.95
N MET A 353 10.22 2.27 -5.10
CA MET A 353 8.77 2.20 -4.91
C MET A 353 8.37 1.83 -3.48
N VAL A 354 9.33 1.62 -2.58
CA VAL A 354 9.07 1.46 -1.15
C VAL A 354 9.07 2.84 -0.49
N ASP A 355 7.94 3.22 0.08
CA ASP A 355 7.84 4.46 0.84
C ASP A 355 8.55 4.32 2.20
N GLN A 356 9.75 4.87 2.29
CA GLN A 356 10.56 4.83 3.51
C GLN A 356 9.96 5.67 4.65
N ALA A 357 9.09 6.61 4.34
CA ALA A 357 8.43 7.44 5.35
C ALA A 357 7.24 6.73 6.02
N ASN A 358 6.71 5.67 5.40
CA ASN A 358 5.58 4.91 5.89
C ASN A 358 5.83 3.38 5.77
N PRO A 359 6.85 2.84 6.43
CA PRO A 359 7.25 1.44 6.28
C PRO A 359 6.23 0.45 6.88
N GLU A 360 5.31 0.90 7.73
CA GLU A 360 4.17 0.12 8.21
C GLU A 360 3.22 -0.32 7.10
N ARG A 361 3.30 0.30 5.94
CA ARG A 361 2.53 -0.03 4.73
C ARG A 361 3.09 -1.22 3.96
N VAL A 362 4.27 -1.71 4.33
CA VAL A 362 4.96 -2.77 3.59
C VAL A 362 4.52 -4.15 4.08
N ARG A 363 4.23 -5.03 3.12
CA ARG A 363 4.01 -6.47 3.32
C ARG A 363 5.04 -7.22 2.51
N ILE A 364 5.80 -8.08 3.15
CA ILE A 364 6.83 -8.88 2.50
C ILE A 364 6.23 -10.19 2.03
N ILE A 365 6.42 -10.48 0.76
CA ILE A 365 6.00 -11.73 0.12
C ILE A 365 7.24 -12.60 -0.09
N GLU A 366 7.22 -13.77 0.52
CA GLU A 366 8.25 -14.80 0.41
C GLU A 366 7.59 -16.12 0.02
N THR A 367 8.38 -17.11 -0.31
CA THR A 367 7.93 -18.49 -0.46
C THR A 367 8.54 -19.33 0.66
N ASP A 368 7.78 -20.31 1.16
CA ASP A 368 8.30 -21.33 2.05
C ASP A 368 9.12 -22.42 1.28
N GLU A 369 9.57 -23.44 1.99
CA GLU A 369 10.35 -24.55 1.41
C GLU A 369 9.54 -25.36 0.35
N GLU A 370 8.23 -25.30 0.38
CA GLU A 370 7.29 -25.96 -0.53
C GLU A 370 6.83 -25.02 -1.66
N HIS A 371 7.44 -23.84 -1.79
CA HIS A 371 7.09 -22.78 -2.75
C HIS A 371 5.68 -22.17 -2.57
N HIS A 372 5.07 -22.34 -1.39
CA HIS A 372 3.82 -21.66 -1.08
C HIS A 372 4.07 -20.22 -0.65
N LEU A 373 3.13 -19.36 -0.98
CA LEU A 373 3.20 -17.95 -0.62
C LEU A 373 3.07 -17.77 0.88
N LYS A 374 4.00 -17.00 1.44
CA LYS A 374 4.00 -16.53 2.84
C LYS A 374 4.03 -15.02 2.88
N VAL A 375 3.14 -14.42 3.65
CA VAL A 375 3.10 -12.97 3.86
C VAL A 375 3.60 -12.64 5.25
N THR A 376 4.54 -11.71 5.31
CA THR A 376 5.08 -11.19 6.57
C THR A 376 4.90 -9.68 6.60
N HIS A 377 4.46 -9.14 7.72
CA HIS A 377 4.44 -7.69 7.92
C HIS A 377 5.88 -7.18 8.00
N GLY A 378 6.29 -6.30 7.09
CA GLY A 378 7.69 -5.91 6.88
C GLY A 378 8.41 -5.34 8.10
N VAL A 379 7.66 -4.87 9.09
CA VAL A 379 8.19 -4.28 10.33
C VAL A 379 8.32 -5.29 11.47
N VAL A 380 7.76 -6.48 11.34
CA VAL A 380 7.51 -7.40 12.47
C VAL A 380 8.42 -8.62 12.47
N SER A 381 9.32 -8.80 11.50
CA SER A 381 10.24 -9.93 11.53
C SER A 381 11.35 -9.72 12.58
N SER A 382 11.48 -10.70 13.43
CA SER A 382 12.06 -10.60 14.78
C SER A 382 13.58 -10.55 14.87
N GLN A 383 14.34 -10.52 13.79
CA GLN A 383 15.81 -10.64 13.86
C GLN A 383 16.59 -9.76 12.88
N SER A 384 15.95 -9.08 11.96
CA SER A 384 16.61 -8.19 11.01
C SER A 384 15.93 -6.82 11.00
N ALA A 385 16.71 -5.78 10.79
CA ALA A 385 16.20 -4.43 10.61
C ALA A 385 15.13 -4.43 9.50
N PRO A 386 14.00 -3.71 9.63
CA PRO A 386 12.92 -3.72 8.62
C PRO A 386 13.44 -3.45 7.21
N MET A 387 14.38 -2.52 7.04
CA MET A 387 14.98 -2.24 5.75
C MET A 387 15.87 -3.39 5.23
N ALA A 388 16.61 -4.09 6.09
CA ALA A 388 17.42 -5.24 5.68
C ALA A 388 16.55 -6.41 5.20
N VAL A 389 15.37 -6.60 5.79
CA VAL A 389 14.39 -7.61 5.32
C VAL A 389 13.79 -7.20 3.98
N ILE A 390 13.44 -5.92 3.81
CA ILE A 390 12.96 -5.38 2.54
C ILE A 390 14.06 -5.49 1.47
N GLU A 391 15.30 -5.13 1.79
CA GLU A 391 16.45 -5.25 0.89
C GLU A 391 16.73 -6.71 0.53
N SER A 392 16.65 -7.64 1.49
CA SER A 392 16.77 -9.08 1.24
C SER A 392 15.64 -9.60 0.35
N ALA A 393 14.40 -9.23 0.64
CA ALA A 393 13.23 -9.59 -0.16
C ALA A 393 13.29 -9.04 -1.59
N LEU A 394 13.95 -7.90 -1.78
CA LEU A 394 14.22 -7.29 -3.08
C LEU A 394 15.46 -7.88 -3.79
N GLY A 395 16.20 -8.77 -3.15
CA GLY A 395 17.44 -9.32 -3.72
C GLY A 395 18.62 -8.35 -3.78
N LEU A 396 18.58 -7.28 -3.00
CA LEU A 396 19.55 -6.16 -3.06
C LEU A 396 20.84 -6.40 -2.24
N THR A 397 21.10 -7.61 -1.80
CA THR A 397 22.20 -7.94 -0.87
C THR A 397 23.62 -7.72 -1.41
N SER A 398 23.81 -7.27 -2.64
CA SER A 398 25.15 -7.22 -3.24
C SER A 398 25.58 -5.90 -3.92
N ASP A 399 24.75 -4.88 -3.99
CA ASP A 399 25.14 -3.65 -4.71
C ASP A 399 24.81 -2.33 -3.97
N LEU A 400 25.18 -2.27 -2.69
CA LEU A 400 25.08 -1.05 -1.86
C LEU A 400 25.85 0.13 -2.49
N SER A 401 26.98 -0.13 -3.15
CA SER A 401 27.82 0.92 -3.75
C SER A 401 27.13 1.64 -4.92
N GLY A 402 26.30 0.93 -5.72
CA GLY A 402 25.55 1.54 -6.82
C GLY A 402 24.31 2.32 -6.34
N MET A 403 23.70 1.90 -5.22
CA MET A 403 22.49 2.54 -4.68
C MET A 403 22.79 3.82 -3.89
N LEU A 404 23.92 3.88 -3.21
CA LEU A 404 24.27 5.03 -2.34
C LEU A 404 24.70 6.25 -3.17
N GLY A 405 25.30 6.07 -4.33
CA GLY A 405 25.73 7.17 -5.19
C GLY A 405 26.50 8.24 -4.38
N ASN A 406 26.07 9.50 -4.48
CA ASN A 406 26.62 10.62 -3.69
C ASN A 406 25.84 10.87 -2.38
N ARG A 407 25.09 9.90 -1.86
CA ARG A 407 24.32 10.09 -0.63
C ARG A 407 25.21 10.03 0.60
N LYS A 408 24.76 10.76 1.61
CA LYS A 408 25.34 10.74 2.95
C LYS A 408 24.72 9.58 3.73
N VAL A 409 25.51 8.87 4.53
CA VAL A 409 25.07 7.65 5.21
C VAL A 409 25.00 7.87 6.72
N LEU A 410 23.82 7.74 7.30
CA LEU A 410 23.61 7.75 8.73
C LEU A 410 23.37 6.32 9.23
N ILE A 411 24.36 5.75 9.90
CA ILE A 411 24.21 4.45 10.58
C ILE A 411 23.39 4.67 11.83
N VAL A 412 22.33 3.88 12.02
CA VAL A 412 21.47 3.88 13.22
C VAL A 412 21.53 2.52 13.90
N GLU A 413 21.23 2.45 15.21
CA GLU A 413 21.44 1.21 15.99
C GLU A 413 20.56 0.05 15.50
N GLY A 414 19.30 0.34 15.17
CA GLY A 414 18.36 -0.69 14.75
C GLY A 414 17.34 -0.23 13.73
N GLY A 415 16.61 -1.20 13.19
CA GLY A 415 15.54 -0.93 12.24
C GLY A 415 14.37 -0.16 12.86
N THR A 416 14.09 -0.37 14.15
CA THR A 416 13.09 0.40 14.90
C THR A 416 13.43 1.88 14.90
N ASP A 417 14.72 2.23 15.05
CA ASP A 417 15.18 3.61 15.08
C ASP A 417 15.00 4.28 13.72
N ALA A 418 15.42 3.58 12.65
CA ALA A 418 15.22 4.04 11.28
C ALA A 418 13.73 4.30 10.99
N LEU A 419 12.87 3.41 11.46
CA LEU A 419 11.43 3.49 11.29
C LEU A 419 10.82 4.72 11.99
N ILE A 420 11.13 4.88 13.28
CA ILE A 420 10.65 6.00 14.08
C ILE A 420 11.12 7.32 13.48
N LEU A 421 12.40 7.41 13.14
CA LEU A 421 12.99 8.60 12.52
C LEU A 421 12.35 8.91 11.17
N SER A 422 12.13 7.91 10.31
CA SER A 422 11.46 8.09 9.02
C SER A 422 10.04 8.63 9.17
N LYS A 423 9.25 8.06 10.10
CA LYS A 423 7.88 8.52 10.35
C LYS A 423 7.83 9.94 10.86
N LEU A 424 8.64 10.27 11.86
CA LEU A 424 8.70 11.62 12.42
C LEU A 424 9.16 12.65 11.37
N SER A 425 10.19 12.29 10.59
CA SER A 425 10.68 13.14 9.50
C SER A 425 9.61 13.39 8.44
N GLY A 426 8.90 12.34 8.00
CA GLY A 426 7.84 12.45 7.01
C GLY A 426 6.69 13.38 7.46
N LEU A 427 6.26 13.26 8.73
CA LEU A 427 5.23 14.14 9.28
C LEU A 427 5.66 15.61 9.38
N LEU A 428 6.90 15.86 9.81
CA LEU A 428 7.45 17.21 9.90
C LEU A 428 7.60 17.84 8.50
N ALA A 429 8.08 17.08 7.53
CA ALA A 429 8.26 17.55 6.15
C ALA A 429 6.93 17.92 5.47
N LYS A 430 5.84 17.19 5.73
CA LYS A 430 4.49 17.52 5.23
C LYS A 430 4.03 18.93 5.64
N GLU A 431 4.45 19.41 6.80
CA GLU A 431 4.14 20.76 7.29
C GLU A 431 5.28 21.77 7.07
N SER A 432 6.24 21.47 6.18
CA SER A 432 7.41 22.31 5.91
C SER A 432 8.26 22.61 7.15
N ARG A 433 8.30 21.68 8.10
CA ARG A 433 9.13 21.72 9.30
C ARG A 433 10.42 20.92 9.09
N GLU A 434 11.40 21.07 9.99
CA GLU A 434 12.70 20.42 9.89
C GLU A 434 12.61 18.91 10.08
N GLY A 435 12.65 18.15 8.96
CA GLY A 435 12.81 16.71 8.92
C GLY A 435 14.24 16.30 8.60
N LEU A 436 14.51 15.01 8.51
CA LEU A 436 15.78 14.48 8.01
C LEU A 436 15.88 14.78 6.50
N SER A 437 17.03 15.29 6.07
CA SER A 437 17.28 15.57 4.65
C SER A 437 17.20 14.28 3.81
N ASP A 438 16.59 14.38 2.62
CA ASP A 438 16.48 13.29 1.64
C ASP A 438 17.83 12.87 1.03
N GLN A 439 18.89 13.68 1.24
CA GLN A 439 20.27 13.34 0.88
C GLN A 439 20.90 12.34 1.86
N ILE A 440 20.29 12.10 3.04
CA ILE A 440 20.81 11.20 4.06
C ILE A 440 20.08 9.85 3.96
N TYR A 441 20.84 8.80 3.73
CA TYR A 441 20.38 7.42 3.77
C TYR A 441 20.61 6.84 5.17
N MET A 442 19.56 6.32 5.83
CA MET A 442 19.66 5.65 7.11
C MET A 442 20.01 4.17 6.91
N TRP A 443 21.11 3.74 7.52
CA TRP A 443 21.59 2.35 7.44
C TRP A 443 21.55 1.68 8.83
N PRO A 444 20.57 0.80 9.08
CA PRO A 444 20.45 0.13 10.37
C PRO A 444 21.56 -0.89 10.59
N ALA A 445 22.20 -0.86 11.76
CA ALA A 445 23.30 -1.76 12.12
C ALA A 445 22.84 -3.02 12.87
N GLU A 446 21.53 -3.24 12.99
CA GLU A 446 20.87 -4.33 13.74
C GLU A 446 20.98 -4.20 15.27
N THR A 447 22.11 -3.80 15.81
CA THR A 447 22.34 -3.54 17.26
C THR A 447 23.45 -2.53 17.45
N SER A 448 23.45 -1.84 18.62
CA SER A 448 24.55 -0.94 19.03
C SER A 448 25.92 -1.61 19.00
N THR A 449 25.99 -2.90 19.36
CA THR A 449 27.25 -3.66 19.36
C THR A 449 27.83 -3.89 17.97
N LYS A 450 26.99 -3.89 16.92
CA LYS A 450 27.42 -4.02 15.52
C LYS A 450 27.70 -2.67 14.85
N ALA A 451 27.20 -1.57 15.39
CA ALA A 451 27.40 -0.23 14.81
C ALA A 451 28.88 0.10 14.51
N PRO A 452 29.88 -0.27 15.37
CA PRO A 452 31.28 -0.06 15.03
C PRO A 452 31.76 -0.82 13.79
N MET A 453 31.22 -2.01 13.51
CA MET A 453 31.57 -2.77 12.30
C MET A 453 31.03 -2.07 11.03
N TYR A 454 29.80 -1.56 11.08
CA TYR A 454 29.22 -0.78 10.00
C TYR A 454 29.95 0.55 9.79
N ALA A 455 30.36 1.19 10.88
CA ALA A 455 31.21 2.38 10.82
C ALA A 455 32.56 2.09 10.14
N ALA A 456 33.25 0.99 10.54
CA ALA A 456 34.50 0.58 9.91
C ALA A 456 34.33 0.31 8.41
N PHE A 457 33.22 -0.31 8.02
CA PHE A 457 32.90 -0.56 6.62
C PHE A 457 32.70 0.75 5.85
N ALA A 458 31.88 1.68 6.37
CA ALA A 458 31.62 2.97 5.75
C ALA A 458 32.92 3.81 5.60
N ILE A 459 33.78 3.80 6.62
CA ILE A 459 35.11 4.42 6.62
C ILE A 459 35.98 3.78 5.53
N GLY A 460 36.06 2.45 5.49
CA GLY A 460 36.84 1.72 4.47
C GLY A 460 36.35 1.94 3.03
N GLN A 461 35.06 2.18 2.84
CA GLN A 461 34.48 2.55 1.54
C GLN A 461 34.58 4.05 1.22
N ARG A 462 35.12 4.84 2.12
CA ARG A 462 35.26 6.30 2.00
C ARG A 462 33.94 7.05 1.76
N TRP A 463 32.86 6.56 2.37
CA TRP A 463 31.55 7.20 2.28
C TRP A 463 31.49 8.45 3.16
N ASP A 464 30.72 9.46 2.77
CA ASP A 464 30.34 10.58 3.64
C ASP A 464 29.34 10.07 4.69
N ALA A 465 29.85 9.64 5.85
CA ALA A 465 29.08 8.84 6.79
C ALA A 465 29.18 9.36 8.24
N GLY A 466 28.24 8.89 9.05
CA GLY A 466 28.19 9.08 10.49
C GLY A 466 27.33 8.02 11.16
N VAL A 467 27.29 8.03 12.49
CA VAL A 467 26.51 7.10 13.29
C VAL A 467 25.68 7.87 14.32
N LEU A 468 24.42 7.43 14.53
CA LEU A 468 23.54 7.89 15.60
C LEU A 468 23.39 6.74 16.61
N LEU A 469 23.76 6.99 17.85
CA LEU A 469 23.76 6.01 18.94
C LEU A 469 22.86 6.47 20.08
N ASP A 470 22.28 5.51 20.79
CA ASP A 470 21.58 5.76 22.05
C ASP A 470 22.57 6.30 23.09
N THR A 471 22.09 7.17 23.98
CA THR A 471 22.87 7.66 25.11
C THR A 471 22.66 6.72 26.29
N ASP A 472 23.17 5.49 26.15
CA ASP A 472 23.16 4.48 27.19
C ASP A 472 24.54 3.79 27.30
N GLU A 473 24.68 2.78 28.13
CA GLU A 473 25.97 2.08 28.33
C GLU A 473 26.46 1.42 27.02
N ALA A 474 25.56 0.78 26.25
CA ALA A 474 25.92 0.10 25.01
C ALA A 474 26.29 1.07 23.90
N GLY A 475 25.55 2.16 23.73
CA GLY A 475 25.87 3.23 22.79
C GLY A 475 27.17 3.94 23.13
N ASN A 476 27.45 4.18 24.43
CA ASN A 476 28.72 4.76 24.88
C ASN A 476 29.90 3.81 24.60
N GLN A 477 29.75 2.51 24.79
CA GLN A 477 30.78 1.51 24.44
C GLN A 477 31.03 1.48 22.92
N ALA A 478 29.99 1.56 22.10
CA ALA A 478 30.10 1.63 20.65
C ALA A 478 30.83 2.92 20.22
N HIS A 479 30.49 4.06 20.82
CA HIS A 479 31.14 5.34 20.59
C HIS A 479 32.66 5.25 20.87
N GLU A 480 33.07 4.70 22.02
CA GLU A 480 34.48 4.57 22.36
C GLU A 480 35.24 3.60 21.42
N LYS A 481 34.58 2.58 20.86
CA LYS A 481 35.17 1.72 19.84
C LYS A 481 35.39 2.46 18.53
N ILE A 482 34.41 3.26 18.08
CA ILE A 482 34.50 4.03 16.84
C ILE A 482 35.59 5.11 16.94
N LYS A 483 35.71 5.78 18.08
CA LYS A 483 36.78 6.78 18.30
C LYS A 483 38.21 6.23 18.20
N LYS A 484 38.38 4.91 18.40
CA LYS A 484 39.69 4.25 18.28
C LYS A 484 40.05 3.88 16.83
N MET A 485 39.15 4.11 15.87
CA MET A 485 39.44 3.92 14.45
C MET A 485 40.29 5.06 13.92
N ASP A 486 41.00 4.84 12.82
CA ASP A 486 41.82 5.90 12.18
C ASP A 486 40.93 6.87 11.38
N LEU A 487 40.19 7.72 12.13
CA LEU A 487 39.30 8.73 11.55
C LEU A 487 40.09 9.89 10.91
N LYS A 488 41.38 10.03 11.24
CA LYS A 488 42.21 11.07 10.68
C LYS A 488 42.58 10.74 9.24
N GLU A 489 43.04 9.53 8.96
CA GLU A 489 43.33 9.06 7.60
C GLU A 489 42.09 9.18 6.72
N TYR A 490 40.92 8.72 7.24
CA TYR A 490 39.64 8.87 6.54
C TYR A 490 39.35 10.34 6.19
N SER A 491 39.52 11.27 7.15
CA SER A 491 39.25 12.69 6.92
C SER A 491 40.25 13.32 5.92
N ASP A 492 41.51 12.97 6.01
CA ASP A 492 42.56 13.46 5.12
C ASP A 492 42.35 13.00 3.65
N GLU A 493 41.84 11.77 3.46
CA GLU A 493 41.61 11.21 2.13
C GLU A 493 40.26 11.63 1.50
N THR A 494 39.23 11.79 2.29
CA THR A 494 37.86 12.07 1.78
C THR A 494 37.46 13.52 1.83
N GLY A 495 38.13 14.33 2.67
CA GLY A 495 37.71 15.68 3.00
C GLY A 495 36.45 15.76 3.88
N HIS A 496 35.99 14.64 4.38
CA HIS A 496 34.82 14.54 5.28
C HIS A 496 35.24 14.10 6.68
N GLU A 497 34.49 14.56 7.70
CA GLU A 497 34.63 14.04 9.06
C GLU A 497 33.62 12.93 9.28
N PHE A 498 34.05 11.79 9.86
CA PHE A 498 33.10 10.77 10.32
C PHE A 498 32.41 11.26 11.59
N ARG A 499 31.07 11.31 11.57
CA ARG A 499 30.27 11.92 12.64
C ARG A 499 29.78 10.85 13.60
N VAL A 500 29.94 11.11 14.89
CA VAL A 500 29.34 10.28 15.95
C VAL A 500 28.37 11.15 16.73
N LEU A 501 27.09 10.85 16.62
CA LEU A 501 26.00 11.60 17.24
C LEU A 501 25.37 10.72 18.34
N MET A 502 25.08 11.33 19.50
CA MET A 502 24.38 10.68 20.61
C MET A 502 22.96 11.27 20.69
N ILE A 503 21.94 10.42 20.74
CA ILE A 503 20.52 10.85 20.72
C ILE A 503 20.21 11.84 21.83
N GLY A 504 20.67 11.60 23.06
CA GLY A 504 20.40 12.49 24.19
C GLY A 504 20.96 13.91 23.98
N GLN A 505 22.16 14.03 23.41
CA GLN A 505 22.77 15.34 23.11
C GLN A 505 22.10 16.01 21.90
N ALA A 506 21.72 15.23 20.91
CA ALA A 506 21.18 15.75 19.67
C ALA A 506 19.69 16.16 19.79
N SER A 507 18.88 15.40 20.50
CA SER A 507 17.43 15.66 20.71
C SER A 507 17.15 16.72 21.78
N GLY A 508 18.09 16.92 22.69
CA GLY A 508 17.92 17.83 23.84
C GLY A 508 16.97 17.29 24.91
N VAL A 509 16.70 16.00 24.91
CA VAL A 509 15.98 15.32 26.01
C VAL A 509 16.86 15.35 27.27
N LYS A 510 16.32 15.87 28.37
CA LYS A 510 17.07 16.07 29.62
C LYS A 510 16.99 14.84 30.51
N ARG A 511 17.72 13.76 30.15
CA ARG A 511 17.84 12.52 30.92
C ARG A 511 19.30 12.05 30.88
N THR A 512 19.67 11.20 31.84
CA THR A 512 21.01 10.62 31.89
C THR A 512 21.20 9.64 30.74
N ASP A 513 20.24 8.73 30.58
CA ASP A 513 20.20 7.78 29.49
C ASP A 513 19.02 8.16 28.57
N VAL A 514 19.22 8.11 27.25
CA VAL A 514 18.22 8.44 26.25
C VAL A 514 18.34 7.48 25.07
N ALA A 515 17.26 6.79 24.77
CA ALA A 515 17.10 5.99 23.56
C ALA A 515 16.07 6.65 22.61
N ILE A 516 15.85 6.01 21.46
CA ILE A 516 14.93 6.55 20.45
C ILE A 516 13.48 6.67 20.97
N GLU A 517 13.06 5.75 21.83
CA GLU A 517 11.73 5.74 22.43
C GLU A 517 11.52 6.95 23.38
N ASP A 518 12.58 7.50 23.95
CA ASP A 518 12.53 8.68 24.82
C ASP A 518 12.30 10.02 24.07
N LEU A 519 12.22 10.00 22.75
CA LEU A 519 11.72 11.12 21.97
C LEU A 519 10.22 11.37 22.22
N PHE A 520 9.51 10.33 22.68
CA PHE A 520 8.09 10.38 23.03
C PHE A 520 7.89 10.58 24.53
N PRO A 521 6.71 11.01 24.99
CA PRO A 521 6.38 11.05 26.41
C PRO A 521 6.25 9.64 27.01
N ASP A 522 6.61 9.50 28.29
CA ASP A 522 6.58 8.22 29.00
C ASP A 522 5.17 7.61 29.06
N ASP A 523 4.15 8.42 29.22
CA ASP A 523 2.75 7.99 29.29
C ASP A 523 2.27 7.38 27.98
N TRP A 524 2.67 7.96 26.85
CA TRP A 524 2.33 7.38 25.54
C TRP A 524 3.01 6.04 25.29
N PHE A 525 4.32 5.93 25.58
CA PHE A 525 5.03 4.66 25.42
C PHE A 525 4.44 3.57 26.33
N LEU A 526 4.12 3.94 27.58
CA LEU A 526 3.49 3.04 28.54
C LEU A 526 2.10 2.59 28.06
N ASP A 527 1.33 3.46 27.43
CA ASP A 527 0.03 3.10 26.85
C ASP A 527 0.18 2.08 25.70
N CYS A 528 1.18 2.25 24.82
CA CYS A 528 1.52 1.24 23.81
C CYS A 528 1.82 -0.13 24.43
N VAL A 529 2.59 -0.16 25.53
CA VAL A 529 2.89 -1.41 26.24
C VAL A 529 1.64 -2.00 26.89
N ASN A 530 0.81 -1.18 27.50
CA ASN A 530 -0.45 -1.61 28.11
C ASN A 530 -1.38 -2.27 27.09
N ARG A 531 -1.49 -1.69 25.90
CA ARG A 531 -2.26 -2.27 24.78
C ARG A 531 -1.63 -3.58 24.29
N ALA A 532 -0.31 -3.62 24.10
CA ALA A 532 0.39 -4.79 23.57
C ALA A 532 0.27 -6.02 24.49
N TYR A 533 0.27 -5.78 25.80
CA TYR A 533 0.29 -6.85 26.81
C TYR A 533 -1.06 -7.06 27.49
N GLY A 534 -2.07 -6.23 27.24
CA GLY A 534 -3.37 -6.28 27.90
C GLY A 534 -3.25 -6.05 29.43
N VAL A 535 -2.38 -5.12 29.84
CA VAL A 535 -2.13 -4.76 31.24
C VAL A 535 -2.48 -3.31 31.51
N ALA A 536 -2.48 -2.89 32.79
CA ALA A 536 -2.83 -1.53 33.20
C ALA A 536 -1.73 -0.95 34.13
N LEU A 537 -0.50 -0.86 33.61
CA LEU A 537 0.60 -0.20 34.31
C LEU A 537 0.41 1.33 34.28
N THR A 538 0.80 2.00 35.36
CA THR A 538 0.83 3.45 35.49
C THR A 538 2.26 3.95 35.65
N LEU A 539 2.51 5.23 35.47
CA LEU A 539 3.85 5.81 35.68
C LEU A 539 4.37 5.61 37.10
N ALA A 540 3.46 5.55 38.09
CA ALA A 540 3.81 5.27 39.48
C ALA A 540 4.30 3.84 39.72
N ASP A 541 4.05 2.93 38.79
CA ASP A 541 4.49 1.53 38.89
C ASP A 541 5.93 1.33 38.37
N LEU A 542 6.47 2.34 37.70
CA LEU A 542 7.81 2.29 37.12
C LEU A 542 8.88 2.58 38.17
N PRO A 543 9.95 1.78 38.26
CA PRO A 543 11.03 2.06 39.20
C PRO A 543 11.71 3.39 38.89
N GLU A 544 12.05 4.13 39.93
CA GLU A 544 12.77 5.40 39.83
C GLU A 544 14.30 5.22 39.86
N ASP A 545 14.77 4.12 40.39
CA ASP A 545 16.19 3.83 40.56
C ASP A 545 16.78 3.10 39.35
N GLY A 546 18.01 3.42 39.00
CA GLY A 546 18.81 2.76 37.97
C GLY A 546 18.91 3.52 36.66
N THR A 547 18.13 3.17 35.67
CA THR A 547 18.15 3.81 34.32
C THR A 547 17.01 4.79 34.13
N THR A 548 17.23 5.84 33.32
CA THR A 548 16.17 6.77 32.90
C THR A 548 15.45 6.34 31.63
N LEU A 549 15.91 5.26 30.94
CA LEU A 549 15.29 4.73 29.72
C LEU A 549 13.90 4.21 30.01
N ILE A 550 12.89 4.76 29.34
CA ILE A 550 11.49 4.36 29.54
C ILE A 550 11.27 2.87 29.26
N ALA A 551 11.87 2.32 28.20
CA ALA A 551 11.73 0.92 27.84
C ALA A 551 12.22 -0.02 28.95
N LYS A 552 13.40 0.25 29.54
CA LYS A 552 13.95 -0.57 30.64
C LYS A 552 13.13 -0.45 31.94
N ARG A 553 12.63 0.75 32.24
CA ARG A 553 11.77 0.96 33.41
C ARG A 553 10.45 0.19 33.28
N VAL A 554 9.85 0.24 32.11
CA VAL A 554 8.61 -0.51 31.82
C VAL A 554 8.86 -2.01 31.81
N GLU A 555 9.98 -2.49 31.26
CA GLU A 555 10.38 -3.89 31.31
C GLU A 555 10.48 -4.40 32.74
N ALA A 556 11.14 -3.66 33.61
CA ALA A 556 11.26 -4.01 35.03
C ALA A 556 9.90 -4.09 35.74
N ALA A 557 9.01 -3.14 35.50
CA ALA A 557 7.65 -3.12 36.03
C ALA A 557 6.81 -4.31 35.49
N LEU A 558 6.88 -4.58 34.20
CA LEU A 558 6.18 -5.69 33.56
C LEU A 558 6.62 -7.05 34.10
N LYS A 559 7.94 -7.24 34.30
CA LYS A 559 8.51 -8.43 34.88
C LYS A 559 8.08 -8.62 36.34
N THR A 560 8.12 -7.53 37.13
CA THR A 560 7.81 -7.58 38.57
C THR A 560 6.32 -7.81 38.83
N LYS A 561 5.43 -7.12 38.11
CA LYS A 561 3.97 -7.15 38.34
C LYS A 561 3.24 -8.24 37.58
N HIS A 562 3.73 -8.61 36.40
CA HIS A 562 3.02 -9.51 35.51
C HIS A 562 3.83 -10.74 35.10
N SER A 563 5.07 -10.88 35.55
CA SER A 563 5.99 -12.00 35.21
C SER A 563 6.17 -12.17 33.69
N ARG A 564 6.18 -11.06 32.96
CA ARG A 564 6.32 -11.01 31.48
C ARG A 564 7.58 -10.25 31.11
N GLU A 565 8.22 -10.65 30.01
CA GLU A 565 9.35 -9.94 29.42
C GLU A 565 8.85 -8.97 28.33
N LEU A 566 9.48 -7.81 28.26
CA LEU A 566 9.19 -6.83 27.22
C LEU A 566 9.82 -7.29 25.90
N LYS A 567 9.00 -7.54 24.89
CA LYS A 567 9.45 -7.79 23.53
C LYS A 567 9.21 -6.52 22.70
N LYS A 568 10.29 -5.85 22.28
CA LYS A 568 10.21 -4.61 21.48
C LYS A 568 9.25 -4.73 20.29
N LYS A 569 9.18 -5.91 19.67
CA LYS A 569 8.27 -6.21 18.55
C LYS A 569 6.79 -6.01 18.88
N ASP A 570 6.35 -6.50 20.03
CA ASP A 570 4.93 -6.44 20.41
C ASP A 570 4.52 -4.98 20.64
N VAL A 571 5.41 -4.20 21.28
CA VAL A 571 5.20 -2.76 21.51
C VAL A 571 5.25 -1.99 20.19
N LEU A 572 6.17 -2.34 19.29
CA LEU A 572 6.31 -1.70 18.00
C LEU A 572 5.02 -1.82 17.17
N THR A 573 4.32 -2.96 17.23
CA THR A 573 3.04 -3.16 16.56
C THR A 573 2.01 -2.12 16.99
N GLU A 574 1.92 -1.84 18.30
CA GLU A 574 1.00 -0.82 18.82
C GLU A 574 1.45 0.61 18.47
N MET A 575 2.77 0.87 18.51
CA MET A 575 3.31 2.15 18.06
C MET A 575 2.97 2.41 16.58
N LEU A 576 3.05 1.40 15.74
CA LEU A 576 2.75 1.51 14.31
C LEU A 576 1.28 1.79 14.03
N ARG A 577 0.35 1.25 14.83
CA ARG A 577 -1.07 1.61 14.76
C ARG A 577 -1.28 3.09 15.01
N ASP A 578 -0.61 3.63 16.03
CA ASP A 578 -0.65 5.06 16.29
C ASP A 578 -0.01 5.85 15.13
N PHE A 579 1.14 5.38 14.60
CA PHE A 579 1.82 6.01 13.45
C PHE A 579 0.95 6.08 12.21
N ASP A 580 0.18 5.04 11.91
CA ASP A 580 -0.76 5.05 10.78
C ASP A 580 -1.89 6.08 10.96
N SER A 581 -2.30 6.30 12.21
CA SER A 581 -3.33 7.28 12.55
C SER A 581 -2.86 8.74 12.42
N TRP A 582 -1.56 9.02 12.58
CA TRP A 582 -1.02 10.38 12.54
C TRP A 582 -0.90 10.90 11.10
N LYS A 583 -1.64 11.95 10.80
CA LYS A 583 -1.64 12.60 9.48
C LYS A 583 -0.91 13.95 9.49
N LYS A 584 -0.81 14.62 10.64
CA LYS A 584 -0.22 15.95 10.83
C LYS A 584 0.58 16.01 12.14
N VAL A 585 1.42 17.02 12.27
CA VAL A 585 2.31 17.20 13.43
C VAL A 585 1.54 17.38 14.74
N SER A 586 0.33 17.95 14.69
CA SER A 586 -0.52 18.10 15.89
C SER A 586 -1.05 16.77 16.44
N ASP A 587 -0.98 15.69 15.69
CA ASP A 587 -1.43 14.35 16.12
C ASP A 587 -0.35 13.67 16.97
N LEU A 588 0.90 14.14 16.88
CA LEU A 588 2.03 13.61 17.65
C LEU A 588 1.84 13.85 19.16
N PRO A 589 2.27 12.92 20.01
CA PRO A 589 2.32 13.10 21.45
C PRO A 589 3.10 14.36 21.82
N LYS A 590 2.66 15.03 22.88
CA LYS A 590 3.20 16.33 23.30
C LYS A 590 4.72 16.30 23.51
N GLY A 591 5.43 17.21 22.85
CA GLY A 591 6.89 17.33 22.96
C GLY A 591 7.67 16.55 21.91
N THR A 592 7.10 15.48 21.32
CA THR A 592 7.77 14.62 20.33
C THR A 592 8.27 15.40 19.11
N ALA A 593 7.41 16.24 18.52
CA ALA A 593 7.82 17.06 17.36
C ALA A 593 9.04 17.94 17.65
N ALA A 594 9.08 18.59 18.81
CA ALA A 594 10.19 19.47 19.18
C ALA A 594 11.51 18.70 19.46
N ASN A 595 11.40 17.47 20.01
CA ASN A 595 12.55 16.59 20.22
C ASN A 595 13.10 16.11 18.87
N ALA A 596 12.21 15.68 17.98
CA ALA A 596 12.56 15.21 16.65
C ALA A 596 13.20 16.30 15.78
N GLU A 597 12.62 17.50 15.74
CA GLU A 597 13.19 18.64 14.98
C GLU A 597 14.60 19.00 15.44
N ARG A 598 14.85 19.05 16.76
CA ARG A 598 16.19 19.31 17.28
C ARG A 598 17.18 18.25 16.84
N LEU A 599 16.75 16.98 16.89
CA LEU A 599 17.56 15.85 16.45
C LEU A 599 17.88 15.96 14.96
N PHE A 600 16.88 16.16 14.10
CA PHE A 600 17.09 16.28 12.65
C PHE A 600 17.94 17.49 12.27
N LYS A 601 17.71 18.65 12.88
CA LYS A 601 18.55 19.83 12.68
C LYS A 601 20.02 19.57 13.04
N LYS A 602 20.26 18.79 14.11
CA LYS A 602 21.62 18.43 14.50
C LYS A 602 22.25 17.46 13.52
N ILE A 603 21.49 16.47 13.04
CA ILE A 603 21.95 15.51 12.03
C ILE A 603 22.23 16.23 10.70
N ASN A 604 21.25 16.97 10.16
CA ASN A 604 21.38 17.71 8.91
C ASN A 604 22.59 18.67 8.96
N GLY A 605 22.72 19.43 10.05
CA GLY A 605 23.86 20.32 10.25
C GLY A 605 25.22 19.60 10.32
N ALA A 606 25.28 18.41 10.93
CA ALA A 606 26.48 17.60 10.95
C ALA A 606 26.90 17.12 9.56
N PHE A 607 25.94 16.85 8.69
CA PHE A 607 26.17 16.44 7.31
C PHE A 607 26.25 17.63 6.31
N GLY A 608 26.01 18.86 6.76
CA GLY A 608 26.07 20.05 5.90
C GLY A 608 24.95 20.09 4.84
N VAL A 609 23.75 19.69 5.24
CA VAL A 609 22.54 19.69 4.40
C VAL A 609 21.39 20.37 5.11
#